data_6bb91f4aa7eec0640e7f4b092f08d9db
#
_entry.id   6bb91f4aa7eec0640e7f4b092f08d9db
#
_cell.length_a   1.000
_cell.length_b   1.000
_cell.length_c   1.000
_cell.angle_alpha   90.00
_cell.angle_beta   90.00
_cell.angle_gamma   90.00
#
_symmetry.space_group_name_H-M   'P 1'
#
loop_
_entity.id
_entity.type
_entity.pdbx_description
1 polymer ?
#
loop_
_entity_poly.entity_id
_entity_poly.type
_entity_poly.pdbx_seq_one_letter_code
_entity_poly.pdbx_strand_id
1 'polypeptide(L)'
;MITVIKLGGSLLQGAELMPCLDAVEQLAGQKIIVPGGGLFADQVRAAQACWQFDDRAAHQMAVLAMQQMAVLLQSLKPQFVLMDKLDATLPDLSIWSPAIGDLDQAGIAASWDITSDSLAAWLARRLNAEQL
;
A
#
# COMPACT_ATOMS: atom_id res chain seq x y z
N MET A 1 14.22 -10.58 10.31
CA MET A 1 14.41 -9.72 9.12
C MET A 1 13.05 -9.32 8.58
N ILE A 2 12.87 -8.05 8.29
CA ILE A 2 11.62 -7.52 7.73
C ILE A 2 11.91 -7.02 6.32
N THR A 3 11.12 -7.44 5.35
CA THR A 3 11.18 -6.95 3.98
C THR A 3 9.89 -6.24 3.64
N VAL A 4 9.99 -5.00 3.18
CA VAL A 4 8.86 -4.23 2.68
C VAL A 4 8.86 -4.35 1.16
N ILE A 5 7.72 -4.75 0.59
CA ILE A 5 7.59 -5.00 -0.84
C ILE A 5 6.49 -4.11 -1.38
N LYS A 6 6.86 -3.16 -2.23
CA LYS A 6 5.91 -2.30 -2.90
C LYS A 6 5.44 -2.95 -4.21
N LEU A 7 4.13 -3.00 -4.42
CA LEU A 7 3.55 -3.47 -5.68
C LEU A 7 2.94 -2.30 -6.43
N GLY A 8 3.47 -2.02 -7.61
CA GLY A 8 3.06 -0.88 -8.42
C GLY A 8 1.83 -1.16 -9.28
N GLY A 9 1.28 -0.08 -9.87
CA GLY A 9 -0.02 -0.10 -10.54
C GLY A 9 -0.11 -1.07 -11.73
N SER A 10 0.88 -1.10 -12.63
CA SER A 10 0.82 -1.98 -13.80
C SER A 10 0.85 -3.46 -13.40
N LEU A 11 1.61 -3.80 -12.36
CA LEU A 11 1.68 -5.16 -11.84
C LEU A 11 0.34 -5.57 -11.22
N LEU A 12 -0.34 -4.63 -10.55
CA LEU A 12 -1.62 -4.88 -9.89
C LEU A 12 -2.77 -5.14 -10.85
N GLN A 13 -2.58 -4.91 -12.15
CA GLN A 13 -3.60 -5.10 -13.17
C GLN A 13 -3.26 -6.22 -14.17
N GLY A 14 -2.05 -6.77 -14.07
CA GLY A 14 -1.54 -7.72 -15.05
C GLY A 14 -1.61 -9.18 -14.61
N ALA A 15 -1.35 -10.07 -15.57
CA ALA A 15 -1.31 -11.50 -15.32
C ALA A 15 -0.14 -11.92 -14.41
N GLU A 16 0.83 -11.03 -14.22
CA GLU A 16 2.00 -11.27 -13.36
C GLU A 16 1.67 -11.21 -11.85
N LEU A 17 0.49 -10.70 -11.49
CA LEU A 17 0.16 -10.47 -10.07
C LEU A 17 0.22 -11.75 -9.24
N MET A 18 -0.46 -12.80 -9.68
CA MET A 18 -0.49 -14.05 -8.90
C MET A 18 0.89 -14.71 -8.80
N PRO A 19 1.68 -14.83 -9.88
CA PRO A 19 3.06 -15.31 -9.73
C PRO A 19 3.91 -14.47 -8.80
N CYS A 20 3.71 -13.15 -8.80
CA CYS A 20 4.44 -12.25 -7.90
C CYS A 20 4.07 -12.51 -6.44
N LEU A 21 2.78 -12.66 -6.13
CA LEU A 21 2.33 -12.98 -4.77
C LEU A 21 2.84 -14.34 -4.31
N ASP A 22 2.87 -15.33 -5.20
CA ASP A 22 3.44 -16.64 -4.91
C ASP A 22 4.93 -16.51 -4.57
N ALA A 23 5.67 -15.70 -5.31
CA ALA A 23 7.09 -15.46 -5.06
C ALA A 23 7.30 -14.79 -3.69
N VAL A 24 6.46 -13.84 -3.32
CA VAL A 24 6.54 -13.17 -2.01
C VAL A 24 6.36 -14.18 -0.88
N GLU A 25 5.45 -15.12 -1.02
CA GLU A 25 5.24 -16.16 0.00
C GLU A 25 6.50 -17.00 0.24
N GLN A 26 7.34 -17.17 -0.77
CA GLN A 26 8.54 -17.98 -0.68
C GLN A 26 9.74 -17.25 -0.06
N LEU A 27 9.63 -15.93 0.13
CA LEU A 27 10.73 -15.19 0.75
C LEU A 27 10.84 -15.54 2.23
N ALA A 28 12.09 -15.57 2.71
CA ALA A 28 12.37 -15.81 4.13
C ALA A 28 12.07 -14.56 4.96
N GLY A 29 11.72 -14.77 6.25
CA GLY A 29 11.49 -13.68 7.19
C GLY A 29 10.11 -13.09 7.10
N GLN A 30 9.93 -11.96 7.79
CA GLN A 30 8.67 -11.23 7.77
C GLN A 30 8.57 -10.38 6.51
N LYS A 31 7.43 -10.42 5.84
CA LYS A 31 7.18 -9.67 4.60
C LYS A 31 5.94 -8.82 4.78
N ILE A 32 6.02 -7.56 4.33
CA ILE A 32 4.91 -6.64 4.33
C ILE A 32 4.75 -6.10 2.91
N ILE A 33 3.58 -6.32 2.32
CA ILE A 33 3.24 -5.76 1.01
C ILE A 33 2.63 -4.38 1.20
N VAL A 34 3.15 -3.41 0.45
CA VAL A 34 2.56 -2.08 0.34
C VAL A 34 1.97 -1.95 -1.06
N PRO A 35 0.64 -2.07 -1.20
CA PRO A 35 0.03 -1.93 -2.51
C PRO A 35 -0.06 -0.47 -2.92
N GLY A 36 0.10 -0.21 -4.21
CA GLY A 36 -0.31 1.06 -4.78
C GLY A 36 -1.83 1.13 -4.87
N GLY A 37 -2.36 2.24 -5.39
CA GLY A 37 -3.79 2.40 -5.58
C GLY A 37 -4.35 1.65 -6.78
N GLY A 38 -3.51 1.25 -7.72
CA GLY A 38 -3.91 0.51 -8.90
C GLY A 38 -4.97 1.25 -9.71
N LEU A 39 -5.92 0.51 -10.24
CA LEU A 39 -7.02 1.08 -11.02
C LEU A 39 -7.89 2.05 -10.20
N PHE A 40 -7.98 1.84 -8.88
CA PHE A 40 -8.78 2.72 -8.03
C PHE A 40 -8.15 4.11 -7.92
N ALA A 41 -6.83 4.21 -7.84
CA ALA A 41 -6.13 5.49 -7.86
C ALA A 41 -6.25 6.18 -9.21
N ASP A 42 -6.26 5.44 -10.32
CA ASP A 42 -6.47 5.99 -11.65
C ASP A 42 -7.84 6.67 -11.73
N GLN A 43 -8.86 6.09 -11.12
CA GLN A 43 -10.19 6.70 -11.07
C GLN A 43 -10.21 7.97 -10.22
N VAL A 44 -9.42 8.03 -9.15
CA VAL A 44 -9.29 9.26 -8.36
C VAL A 44 -8.70 10.38 -9.22
N ARG A 45 -7.65 10.09 -10.00
CA ARG A 45 -7.04 11.08 -10.88
C ARG A 45 -8.02 11.58 -11.94
N ALA A 46 -8.78 10.67 -12.54
CA ALA A 46 -9.81 11.01 -13.53
C ALA A 46 -10.91 11.87 -12.91
N ALA A 47 -11.35 11.54 -11.71
CA ALA A 47 -12.38 12.30 -11.00
C ALA A 47 -11.87 13.70 -10.64
N GLN A 48 -10.61 13.83 -10.21
CA GLN A 48 -10.03 15.14 -9.90
C GLN A 48 -9.94 16.02 -11.14
N ALA A 49 -9.55 15.44 -12.27
CA ALA A 49 -9.52 16.18 -13.53
C ALA A 49 -10.89 16.69 -13.94
N CYS A 50 -11.93 15.89 -13.69
CA CYS A 50 -13.32 16.24 -14.03
C CYS A 50 -13.90 17.29 -13.07
N TRP A 51 -13.75 17.08 -11.75
CA TRP A 51 -14.45 17.88 -10.72
C TRP A 51 -13.56 18.90 -10.03
N GLN A 52 -12.26 18.88 -10.27
CA GLN A 52 -11.28 19.87 -9.80
C GLN A 52 -11.28 20.06 -8.27
N PHE A 53 -11.50 18.99 -7.52
CA PHE A 53 -11.35 19.04 -6.06
C PHE A 53 -9.87 19.16 -5.66
N ASP A 54 -9.62 19.58 -4.42
CA ASP A 54 -8.27 19.88 -3.98
C ASP A 54 -7.41 18.61 -3.76
N ASP A 55 -6.11 18.84 -3.56
CA ASP A 55 -5.15 17.75 -3.37
C ASP A 55 -5.34 17.02 -2.05
N ARG A 56 -5.89 17.69 -1.03
CA ARG A 56 -6.19 17.05 0.25
C ARG A 56 -7.26 15.98 0.08
N ALA A 57 -8.34 16.31 -0.62
CA ALA A 57 -9.40 15.35 -0.93
C ALA A 57 -8.86 14.22 -1.81
N ALA A 58 -8.06 14.55 -2.83
CA ALA A 58 -7.45 13.56 -3.70
C ALA A 58 -6.54 12.61 -2.93
N HIS A 59 -5.77 13.12 -1.97
CA HIS A 59 -4.90 12.30 -1.13
C HIS A 59 -5.72 11.32 -0.28
N GLN A 60 -6.80 11.79 0.36
CA GLN A 60 -7.68 10.90 1.12
C GLN A 60 -8.24 9.79 0.24
N MET A 61 -8.68 10.14 -0.98
CA MET A 61 -9.24 9.17 -1.92
C MET A 61 -8.16 8.19 -2.40
N ALA A 62 -6.94 8.67 -2.62
CA ALA A 62 -5.82 7.81 -3.02
C ALA A 62 -5.45 6.81 -1.92
N VAL A 63 -5.49 7.22 -0.65
CA VAL A 63 -5.27 6.31 0.48
C VAL A 63 -6.39 5.26 0.54
N LEU A 64 -7.63 5.66 0.31
CA LEU A 64 -8.75 4.71 0.22
C LEU A 64 -8.55 3.73 -0.94
N ALA A 65 -7.98 4.20 -2.07
CA ALA A 65 -7.65 3.34 -3.20
C ALA A 65 -6.63 2.27 -2.80
N MET A 66 -5.61 2.64 -2.01
CA MET A 66 -4.64 1.67 -1.49
C MET A 66 -5.31 0.66 -0.56
N GLN A 67 -6.24 1.11 0.28
CA GLN A 67 -7.01 0.21 1.15
C GLN A 67 -7.84 -0.78 0.34
N GLN A 68 -8.46 -0.33 -0.74
CA GLN A 68 -9.21 -1.22 -1.63
C GLN A 68 -8.29 -2.25 -2.28
N MET A 69 -7.12 -1.84 -2.75
CA MET A 69 -6.15 -2.79 -3.32
C MET A 69 -5.67 -3.80 -2.28
N ALA A 70 -5.48 -3.38 -1.03
CA ALA A 70 -5.11 -4.28 0.05
C ALA A 70 -6.17 -5.37 0.26
N VAL A 71 -7.44 -4.99 0.26
CA VAL A 71 -8.56 -5.95 0.37
C VAL A 71 -8.57 -6.91 -0.81
N LEU A 72 -8.35 -6.40 -2.03
CA LEU A 72 -8.30 -7.24 -3.23
C LEU A 72 -7.18 -8.28 -3.12
N LEU A 73 -5.98 -7.86 -2.73
CA LEU A 73 -4.85 -8.78 -2.60
C LEU A 73 -5.11 -9.84 -1.53
N GLN A 74 -5.70 -9.46 -0.41
CA GLN A 74 -6.06 -10.43 0.63
C GLN A 74 -7.11 -11.43 0.13
N SER A 75 -8.05 -10.98 -0.69
CA SER A 75 -9.07 -11.89 -1.25
C SER A 75 -8.44 -12.94 -2.16
N LEU A 76 -7.36 -12.58 -2.86
CA LEU A 76 -6.62 -13.51 -3.71
C LEU A 76 -5.70 -14.45 -2.91
N LYS A 77 -5.20 -13.98 -1.78
CA LYS A 77 -4.29 -14.71 -0.90
C LYS A 77 -4.75 -14.58 0.56
N PRO A 78 -5.77 -15.35 0.97
CA PRO A 78 -6.36 -15.19 2.30
C PRO A 78 -5.41 -15.41 3.48
N GLN A 79 -4.28 -16.08 3.25
CA GLN A 79 -3.27 -16.29 4.30
C GLN A 79 -2.47 -15.04 4.62
N PHE A 80 -2.53 -14.00 3.78
CA PHE A 80 -1.92 -12.71 4.09
C PHE A 80 -2.82 -11.94 5.04
N VAL A 81 -2.23 -11.32 6.07
CA VAL A 81 -2.98 -10.59 7.10
C VAL A 81 -3.05 -9.11 6.74
N LEU A 82 -4.25 -8.55 6.69
CA LEU A 82 -4.42 -7.10 6.54
C LEU A 82 -4.00 -6.40 7.83
N MET A 83 -3.16 -5.37 7.72
CA MET A 83 -2.71 -4.56 8.85
C MET A 83 -2.93 -3.08 8.57
N ASP A 84 -3.58 -2.40 9.50
CA ASP A 84 -3.72 -0.94 9.48
C ASP A 84 -2.83 -0.27 10.53
N LYS A 85 -2.39 -0.99 11.56
CA LYS A 85 -1.58 -0.46 12.65
C LYS A 85 -0.21 -1.12 12.68
N LEU A 86 0.81 -0.32 12.94
CA LEU A 86 2.20 -0.75 12.88
C LEU A 86 2.81 -1.07 14.25
N ASP A 87 2.07 -0.84 15.32
CA ASP A 87 2.55 -1.02 16.69
C ASP A 87 2.32 -2.43 17.24
N ALA A 88 1.62 -3.27 16.50
CA ALA A 88 1.37 -4.65 16.89
C ALA A 88 2.51 -5.58 16.45
N THR A 89 2.55 -6.77 17.02
CA THR A 89 3.46 -7.82 16.54
C THR A 89 3.14 -8.14 15.09
N LEU A 90 4.18 -8.11 14.23
CA LEU A 90 4.00 -8.29 12.80
C LEU A 90 3.84 -9.78 12.46
N PRO A 91 2.81 -10.16 11.69
CA PRO A 91 2.72 -11.49 11.11
C PRO A 91 3.82 -11.73 10.08
N ASP A 92 4.06 -12.99 9.73
CA ASP A 92 5.06 -13.33 8.71
C ASP A 92 4.69 -12.79 7.33
N LEU A 93 3.39 -12.78 6.99
CA LEU A 93 2.88 -12.31 5.72
C LEU A 93 1.77 -11.30 5.98
N SER A 94 2.01 -10.04 5.66
CA SER A 94 1.02 -8.99 5.88
C SER A 94 0.90 -8.07 4.68
N ILE A 95 -0.25 -7.42 4.57
CA ILE A 95 -0.54 -6.38 3.60
C ILE A 95 -0.89 -5.13 4.39
N TRP A 96 -0.18 -4.04 4.14
CA TRP A 96 -0.44 -2.79 4.84
C TRP A 96 -1.61 -2.06 4.17
N SER A 97 -2.60 -1.73 5.00
CA SER A 97 -3.76 -0.92 4.62
C SER A 97 -3.66 0.38 5.40
N PRO A 98 -3.03 1.43 4.83
CA PRO A 98 -2.76 2.65 5.60
C PRO A 98 -4.06 3.37 5.97
N ALA A 99 -4.12 3.89 7.20
CA ALA A 99 -5.22 4.72 7.67
C ALA A 99 -4.83 6.18 7.54
N ILE A 100 -5.73 7.01 6.99
CA ILE A 100 -5.45 8.43 6.75
C ILE A 100 -5.10 9.16 8.05
N GLY A 101 -5.76 8.83 9.15
CA GLY A 101 -5.48 9.45 10.44
C GLY A 101 -4.06 9.17 10.94
N ASP A 102 -3.55 7.97 10.72
CA ASP A 102 -2.18 7.61 11.10
C ASP A 102 -1.16 8.38 10.26
N LEU A 103 -1.44 8.57 8.98
CA LEU A 103 -0.58 9.35 8.09
C LEU A 103 -0.58 10.82 8.48
N ASP A 104 -1.74 11.38 8.82
CA ASP A 104 -1.85 12.77 9.29
C ASP A 104 -1.06 12.97 10.58
N GLN A 105 -1.15 12.05 11.54
CA GLN A 105 -0.41 12.10 12.79
C GLN A 105 1.10 12.00 12.58
N ALA A 106 1.52 11.27 11.55
CA ALA A 106 2.93 11.14 11.20
C ALA A 106 3.47 12.37 10.45
N GLY A 107 2.61 13.35 10.13
CA GLY A 107 3.01 14.55 9.43
C GLY A 107 3.23 14.37 7.94
N ILE A 108 2.65 13.33 7.34
CA ILE A 108 2.78 13.08 5.91
C ILE A 108 1.86 14.03 5.15
N ALA A 109 2.44 14.76 4.20
CA ALA A 109 1.73 15.77 3.44
C ALA A 109 0.64 15.17 2.56
N ALA A 110 -0.50 15.87 2.47
CA ALA A 110 -1.64 15.48 1.64
C ALA A 110 -1.45 16.04 0.23
N SER A 111 -0.59 15.41 -0.58
CA SER A 111 -0.32 15.84 -1.95
C SER A 111 0.00 14.64 -2.85
N TRP A 112 -0.05 14.86 -4.17
CA TRP A 112 0.35 13.86 -5.14
C TRP A 112 1.86 13.59 -5.14
N ASP A 113 2.66 14.43 -4.49
CA ASP A 113 4.09 14.17 -4.30
C ASP A 113 4.33 13.00 -3.37
N ILE A 114 3.34 12.66 -2.51
CA ILE A 114 3.41 11.50 -1.64
C ILE A 114 2.71 10.33 -2.33
N THR A 115 3.50 9.43 -2.86
CA THR A 115 3.03 8.25 -3.60
C THR A 115 3.14 7.00 -2.74
N SER A 116 2.65 5.88 -3.26
CA SER A 116 2.83 4.58 -2.60
C SER A 116 4.31 4.21 -2.44
N ASP A 117 5.18 4.65 -3.36
CA ASP A 117 6.63 4.46 -3.23
C ASP A 117 7.17 5.20 -2.00
N SER A 118 6.78 6.46 -1.82
CA SER A 118 7.18 7.27 -0.66
C SER A 118 6.66 6.67 0.63
N LEU A 119 5.43 6.19 0.65
CA LEU A 119 4.84 5.55 1.82
C LEU A 119 5.52 4.22 2.15
N ALA A 120 5.91 3.44 1.14
CA ALA A 120 6.65 2.20 1.36
C ALA A 120 8.02 2.50 1.99
N ALA A 121 8.73 3.52 1.51
CA ALA A 121 10.01 3.92 2.06
C ALA A 121 9.87 4.42 3.51
N TRP A 122 8.82 5.20 3.79
CA TRP A 122 8.51 5.66 5.14
C TRP A 122 8.25 4.48 6.08
N LEU A 123 7.46 3.51 5.64
CA LEU A 123 7.14 2.32 6.41
C LEU A 123 8.40 1.51 6.70
N ALA A 124 9.25 1.32 5.69
CA ALA A 124 10.50 0.58 5.84
C ALA A 124 11.39 1.20 6.92
N ARG A 125 11.51 2.53 6.93
CA ARG A 125 12.29 3.23 7.95
C ARG A 125 11.67 3.09 9.33
N ARG A 126 10.35 3.21 9.43
CA ARG A 126 9.65 3.11 10.71
C ARG A 126 9.82 1.72 11.34
N LEU A 127 9.88 0.69 10.53
CA LEU A 127 10.01 -0.69 10.98
C LEU A 127 11.45 -1.17 11.06
N ASN A 128 12.44 -0.33 10.73
CA ASN A 128 13.84 -0.72 10.59
C ASN A 128 13.97 -1.94 9.67
N ALA A 129 13.26 -1.91 8.55
CA ALA A 129 13.30 -3.01 7.59
C ALA A 129 14.69 -3.10 6.96
N GLU A 130 15.17 -4.33 6.76
CA GLU A 130 16.49 -4.56 6.17
C GLU A 130 16.47 -4.39 4.66
N GLN A 131 15.28 -4.54 4.05
CA GLN A 131 15.11 -4.42 2.60
C GLN A 131 13.77 -3.74 2.29
N LEU A 132 13.76 -3.13 1.13
CA LEU A 132 12.57 -2.55 0.54
C LEU A 132 12.31 -3.19 -0.81
#